data_aad692a938425124a3e3483e192af301
#
_entry.id   aad692a938425124a3e3483e192af301
#
_cell.length_a   1.000
_cell.length_b   1.000
_cell.length_c   1.000
_cell.angle_alpha   90.00
_cell.angle_beta   90.00
_cell.angle_gamma   90.00
#
_symmetry.space_group_name_H-M   'P 1'
#
loop_
_entity.id
_entity.type
_entity.pdbx_description
1 polymer ?
#
loop_
_entity_poly.entity_id
_entity_poly.type
_entity_poly.pdbx_seq_one_letter_code
_entity_poly.pdbx_strand_id
1 'polypeptide(L)'
;LDVLKELIAMSSYNSFLEIDGEIIGFIICMREGRAHKSPNYQYFKKRHKHFLYIDRVGVKQDFLNMGLGAYMYNKLIHSDDSKEVILCAEVNTKPENLPSINFHKKIGFKLVEKKQLNIYNEVAYFELIN
;
A
#
# COMPACT_ATOMS: atom_id res chain seq x y z
N LEU A 1 13.91 -5.25 11.04
CA LEU A 1 13.97 -3.93 11.67
C LEU A 1 14.72 -2.92 10.81
N ASP A 2 15.87 -3.30 10.27
CA ASP A 2 16.65 -2.41 9.39
C ASP A 2 15.91 -2.12 8.08
N VAL A 3 15.22 -3.13 7.54
CA VAL A 3 14.39 -2.97 6.34
C VAL A 3 13.27 -1.95 6.58
N LEU A 4 12.63 -2.03 7.74
CA LEU A 4 11.57 -1.08 8.08
C LEU A 4 12.10 0.33 8.21
N LYS A 5 13.27 0.51 8.83
CA LYS A 5 13.91 1.82 8.95
C LYS A 5 14.25 2.41 7.57
N GLU A 6 14.75 1.58 6.66
CA GLU A 6 15.05 2.01 5.30
C GLU A 6 13.79 2.45 4.56
N LEU A 7 12.69 1.71 4.70
CA LEU A 7 11.42 2.06 4.08
C LEU A 7 10.88 3.38 4.63
N ILE A 8 10.95 3.57 5.94
CA ILE A 8 10.51 4.83 6.56
C ILE A 8 11.35 5.99 6.04
N ALA A 9 12.67 5.80 5.92
CA ALA A 9 13.56 6.84 5.41
C ALA A 9 13.23 7.22 3.97
N MET A 10 12.81 6.26 3.14
CA MET A 10 12.41 6.51 1.76
C MET A 10 10.97 7.02 1.64
N SER A 11 10.16 6.86 2.68
CA SER A 11 8.72 7.13 2.61
C SER A 11 8.43 8.61 2.44
N SER A 12 7.35 8.88 1.71
CA SER A 12 6.79 10.23 1.54
C SER A 12 5.61 10.44 2.46
N TYR A 13 4.98 9.36 2.88
CA TYR A 13 3.87 9.35 3.82
C TYR A 13 4.00 8.10 4.68
N ASN A 14 3.97 8.29 5.98
CA ASN A 14 3.86 7.16 6.90
C ASN A 14 2.99 7.58 8.07
N SER A 15 2.29 6.61 8.64
CA SER A 15 1.39 6.85 9.76
C SER A 15 1.36 5.62 10.64
N PHE A 16 1.26 5.87 11.94
CA PHE A 16 1.24 4.80 12.94
C PHE A 16 0.02 5.00 13.84
N LEU A 17 -0.66 3.89 14.16
CA LEU A 17 -1.75 3.88 15.13
C LEU A 17 -1.20 3.40 16.46
N GLU A 18 -1.54 4.11 17.52
CA GLU A 18 -1.02 3.84 18.86
C GLU A 18 -2.17 3.76 19.87
N ILE A 19 -2.11 2.75 20.74
CA ILE A 19 -3.02 2.62 21.88
C ILE A 19 -2.16 2.36 23.12
N ASP A 20 -2.31 3.21 24.14
CA ASP A 20 -1.60 3.08 25.42
C ASP A 20 -0.08 2.93 25.25
N GLY A 21 0.51 3.69 24.32
CA GLY A 21 1.93 3.66 24.05
C GLY A 21 2.40 2.52 23.17
N GLU A 22 1.49 1.67 22.69
CA GLU A 22 1.83 0.55 21.81
C GLU A 22 1.40 0.84 20.38
N ILE A 23 2.31 0.61 19.43
CA ILE A 23 1.99 0.74 18.00
C ILE A 23 1.24 -0.51 17.58
N ILE A 24 0.00 -0.32 17.11
CA ILE A 24 -0.88 -1.42 16.70
C ILE A 24 -1.14 -1.48 15.21
N GLY A 25 -0.74 -0.45 14.47
CA GLY A 25 -0.91 -0.44 13.02
C GLY A 25 -0.01 0.59 12.37
N PHE A 26 0.26 0.40 11.08
CA PHE A 26 1.08 1.34 10.33
C PHE A 26 0.77 1.27 8.84
N ILE A 27 1.08 2.36 8.14
CA ILE A 27 1.04 2.43 6.69
C ILE A 27 2.25 3.21 6.20
N ILE A 28 2.91 2.71 5.17
CA ILE A 28 4.11 3.33 4.60
C ILE A 28 3.91 3.47 3.09
N CYS A 29 4.06 4.69 2.59
CA CYS A 29 3.84 5.01 1.18
C CYS A 29 5.01 5.79 0.60
N MET A 30 5.25 5.62 -0.69
CA MET A 30 6.37 6.24 -1.40
C MET A 30 5.93 6.93 -2.68
N ARG A 31 6.37 8.18 -2.83
CA ARG A 31 6.22 8.92 -4.07
C ARG A 31 7.20 8.40 -5.13
N GLU A 32 7.06 8.90 -6.34
CA GLU A 32 8.02 8.67 -7.40
C GLU A 32 9.42 9.17 -7.00
N GLY A 33 10.44 8.69 -7.68
CA GLY A 33 11.81 9.17 -7.47
C GLY A 33 12.55 8.57 -6.29
N ARG A 34 12.01 7.52 -5.68
CA ARG A 34 12.68 6.84 -4.58
C ARG A 34 13.56 5.69 -5.10
N ALA A 35 14.61 5.37 -4.34
CA ALA A 35 15.54 4.30 -4.69
C ALA A 35 15.01 2.93 -4.22
N HIS A 36 13.75 2.66 -4.49
CA HIS A 36 13.08 1.41 -4.08
C HIS A 36 13.17 0.39 -5.22
N LYS A 37 13.72 -0.77 -4.94
CA LYS A 37 14.00 -1.79 -5.95
C LYS A 37 12.90 -2.83 -6.13
N SER A 38 11.80 -2.72 -5.39
CA SER A 38 10.68 -3.64 -5.49
C SER A 38 10.15 -3.70 -6.92
N PRO A 39 9.89 -4.90 -7.48
CA PRO A 39 9.29 -5.04 -8.82
C PRO A 39 7.95 -4.32 -8.92
N ASN A 40 7.17 -4.31 -7.84
CA ASN A 40 5.87 -3.68 -7.82
C ASN A 40 5.98 -2.15 -7.88
N TYR A 41 6.91 -1.58 -7.12
CA TYR A 41 7.20 -0.15 -7.20
C TYR A 41 7.67 0.22 -8.62
N GLN A 42 8.56 -0.57 -9.20
CA GLN A 42 9.07 -0.33 -10.55
C GLN A 42 7.97 -0.40 -11.60
N TYR A 43 6.97 -1.28 -11.39
CA TYR A 43 5.81 -1.36 -12.27
C TYR A 43 5.09 -0.02 -12.35
N PHE A 44 4.77 0.58 -11.21
CA PHE A 44 4.08 1.87 -11.17
C PHE A 44 4.96 3.02 -11.64
N LYS A 45 6.25 2.96 -11.36
CA LYS A 45 7.22 3.97 -11.82
C LYS A 45 7.22 4.08 -13.34
N LYS A 46 7.05 2.96 -14.05
CA LYS A 46 6.98 2.94 -15.50
C LYS A 46 5.65 3.49 -16.03
N ARG A 47 4.59 3.38 -15.24
CA ARG A 47 3.25 3.80 -15.67
C ARG A 47 2.99 5.27 -15.43
N HIS A 48 3.51 5.84 -14.36
CA HIS A 48 3.12 7.19 -13.93
C HIS A 48 4.31 8.04 -13.55
N LYS A 49 4.22 9.33 -13.86
CA LYS A 49 5.20 10.32 -13.39
C LYS A 49 4.95 10.69 -11.94
N HIS A 50 3.69 10.75 -11.53
CA HIS A 50 3.28 11.19 -10.19
C HIS A 50 2.35 10.15 -9.59
N PHE A 51 2.82 9.48 -8.56
CA PHE A 51 2.04 8.45 -7.89
C PHE A 51 2.45 8.35 -6.42
N LEU A 52 1.60 7.74 -5.63
CA LEU A 52 1.89 7.40 -4.25
C LEU A 52 1.64 5.91 -4.08
N TYR A 53 2.72 5.17 -3.90
CA TYR A 53 2.69 3.72 -3.80
C TYR A 53 2.57 3.30 -2.35
N ILE A 54 1.55 2.50 -2.04
CA ILE A 54 1.36 1.93 -0.71
C ILE A 54 2.22 0.68 -0.61
N ASP A 55 3.39 0.83 0.04
CA ASP A 55 4.36 -0.25 0.13
C ASP A 55 3.96 -1.28 1.18
N ARG A 56 3.58 -0.81 2.37
CA ARG A 56 3.23 -1.70 3.48
C ARG A 56 2.11 -1.14 4.31
N VAL A 57 1.21 -2.05 4.69
CA VAL A 57 0.16 -1.79 5.68
C VAL A 57 0.18 -2.97 6.64
N GLY A 58 0.22 -2.70 7.92
CA GLY A 58 0.20 -3.74 8.93
C GLY A 58 -0.72 -3.38 10.07
N VAL A 59 -1.39 -4.39 10.62
CA VAL A 59 -2.21 -4.27 11.83
C VAL A 59 -1.84 -5.43 12.73
N LYS A 60 -1.63 -5.14 14.02
CA LYS A 60 -1.31 -6.16 15.00
C LYS A 60 -2.44 -7.17 15.09
N GLN A 61 -2.11 -8.46 15.24
CA GLN A 61 -3.07 -9.55 15.15
C GLN A 61 -4.27 -9.38 16.09
N ASP A 62 -4.03 -8.94 17.32
CA ASP A 62 -5.10 -8.75 18.30
C ASP A 62 -6.09 -7.64 17.92
N PHE A 63 -5.74 -6.82 16.93
CA PHE A 63 -6.55 -5.69 16.49
C PHE A 63 -7.08 -5.86 15.06
N LEU A 64 -6.98 -7.07 14.51
CA LEU A 64 -7.55 -7.37 13.20
C LEU A 64 -9.08 -7.32 13.24
N ASN A 65 -9.69 -7.08 12.09
CA ASN A 65 -11.15 -7.04 11.91
C ASN A 65 -11.84 -5.92 12.70
N MET A 66 -11.11 -4.86 13.05
CA MET A 66 -11.63 -3.69 13.75
C MET A 66 -11.73 -2.45 12.84
N GLY A 67 -11.55 -2.64 11.54
CA GLY A 67 -11.64 -1.54 10.57
C GLY A 67 -10.43 -0.62 10.55
N LEU A 68 -9.30 -1.01 11.14
CA LEU A 68 -8.12 -0.14 11.23
C LEU A 68 -7.45 0.07 9.88
N GLY A 69 -7.42 -0.96 9.02
CA GLY A 69 -6.90 -0.81 7.67
C GLY A 69 -7.70 0.21 6.88
N ALA A 70 -9.02 0.10 6.93
CA ALA A 70 -9.92 1.06 6.27
C ALA A 70 -9.72 2.47 6.82
N TYR A 71 -9.53 2.58 8.13
CA TYR A 71 -9.28 3.87 8.78
C TYR A 71 -8.00 4.52 8.25
N MET A 72 -6.91 3.75 8.17
CA MET A 72 -5.63 4.26 7.67
C MET A 72 -5.69 4.64 6.19
N TYR A 73 -6.35 3.83 5.37
CA TYR A 73 -6.54 4.14 3.96
C TYR A 73 -7.38 5.40 3.78
N ASN A 74 -8.43 5.55 4.57
CA ASN A 74 -9.29 6.72 4.50
C ASN A 74 -8.55 8.00 4.86
N LYS A 75 -7.70 7.95 5.88
CA LYS A 75 -6.86 9.09 6.24
C LYS A 75 -5.86 9.43 5.13
N LEU A 76 -5.27 8.41 4.51
CA LEU A 76 -4.36 8.60 3.38
C LEU A 76 -5.08 9.27 2.20
N ILE A 77 -6.24 8.76 1.84
CA ILE A 77 -7.02 9.27 0.70
C ILE A 77 -7.40 10.74 0.89
N HIS A 78 -7.69 11.14 2.14
CA HIS A 78 -8.06 12.52 2.44
C HIS A 78 -6.87 13.41 2.83
N SER A 79 -5.65 12.89 2.78
CA SER A 79 -4.45 13.67 3.10
C SER A 79 -4.05 14.57 1.93
N ASP A 80 -3.28 15.61 2.23
CA ASP A 80 -2.72 16.46 1.18
C ASP A 80 -1.73 15.71 0.31
N ASP A 81 -1.06 14.69 0.87
CA ASP A 81 -0.06 13.90 0.14
C ASP A 81 -0.66 13.10 -1.01
N SER A 82 -1.95 12.79 -0.96
CA SER A 82 -2.62 12.03 -2.02
C SER A 82 -3.28 12.90 -3.09
N LYS A 83 -3.24 14.20 -2.92
CA LYS A 83 -3.82 15.11 -3.92
C LYS A 83 -3.01 15.10 -5.20
N GLU A 84 -3.74 15.08 -6.33
CA GLU A 84 -3.13 15.17 -7.68
C GLU A 84 -2.17 14.03 -8.00
N VAL A 85 -2.24 12.93 -7.26
CA VAL A 85 -1.45 11.73 -7.57
C VAL A 85 -2.36 10.52 -7.66
N ILE A 86 -1.85 9.47 -8.29
CA ILE A 86 -2.55 8.19 -8.37
C ILE A 86 -2.07 7.35 -7.20
N LEU A 87 -3.00 6.82 -6.41
CA LEU A 87 -2.67 5.88 -5.34
C LEU A 87 -2.53 4.49 -5.95
N CYS A 88 -1.46 3.80 -5.61
CA CYS A 88 -1.09 2.51 -6.20
C CYS A 88 -0.88 1.47 -5.11
N ALA A 89 -1.35 0.25 -5.36
CA ALA A 89 -1.15 -0.87 -4.44
C ALA A 89 -1.12 -2.18 -5.21
N GLU A 90 -0.50 -3.22 -4.64
CA GLU A 90 -0.58 -4.56 -5.20
C GLU A 90 -1.13 -5.53 -4.16
N VAL A 91 -1.77 -6.59 -4.65
CA VAL A 91 -2.31 -7.67 -3.83
C VAL A 91 -1.95 -8.99 -4.47
N ASN A 92 -1.50 -9.94 -3.66
CA ASN A 92 -1.18 -11.28 -4.15
C ASN A 92 -2.44 -12.00 -4.62
N THR A 93 -2.36 -12.60 -5.80
CA THR A 93 -3.43 -13.45 -6.34
C THR A 93 -3.00 -14.91 -6.40
N LYS A 94 -1.70 -15.18 -6.28
CA LYS A 94 -1.14 -16.52 -6.07
C LYS A 94 0.00 -16.42 -5.07
N PRO A 95 -0.17 -16.93 -3.86
CA PRO A 95 -1.42 -17.42 -3.28
C PRO A 95 -2.45 -16.30 -3.14
N GLU A 96 -3.73 -16.63 -3.35
CA GLU A 96 -4.78 -15.61 -3.39
C GLU A 96 -5.03 -14.99 -2.02
N ASN A 97 -5.11 -13.67 -1.99
CA ASN A 97 -5.51 -12.91 -0.81
C ASN A 97 -6.85 -12.21 -1.10
N LEU A 98 -7.91 -13.01 -1.11
CA LEU A 98 -9.25 -12.52 -1.45
C LEU A 98 -9.74 -11.39 -0.52
N PRO A 99 -9.54 -11.47 0.80
CA PRO A 99 -9.94 -10.36 1.67
C PRO A 99 -9.31 -9.03 1.27
N SER A 100 -8.03 -9.02 0.91
CA SER A 100 -7.34 -7.81 0.49
C SER A 100 -7.82 -7.30 -0.87
N ILE A 101 -8.10 -8.22 -1.80
CA ILE A 101 -8.64 -7.86 -3.10
C ILE A 101 -10.00 -7.17 -2.92
N ASN A 102 -10.88 -7.77 -2.12
CA ASN A 102 -12.22 -7.21 -1.86
C ASN A 102 -12.13 -5.89 -1.11
N PHE A 103 -11.19 -5.77 -0.17
CA PHE A 103 -10.96 -4.53 0.58
C PHE A 103 -10.60 -3.37 -0.37
N HIS A 104 -9.65 -3.59 -1.27
CA HIS A 104 -9.23 -2.55 -2.20
C HIS A 104 -10.35 -2.14 -3.16
N LYS A 105 -11.10 -3.12 -3.67
CA LYS A 105 -12.25 -2.84 -4.55
C LYS A 105 -13.33 -2.04 -3.81
N LYS A 106 -13.61 -2.39 -2.57
CA LYS A 106 -14.63 -1.72 -1.78
C LYS A 106 -14.28 -0.26 -1.50
N ILE A 107 -13.01 0.04 -1.29
CA ILE A 107 -12.55 1.42 -1.06
C ILE A 107 -12.63 2.24 -2.35
N GLY A 108 -12.57 1.59 -3.51
CA GLY A 108 -12.67 2.26 -4.79
C GLY A 108 -11.48 2.07 -5.70
N PHE A 109 -10.50 1.28 -5.30
CA PHE A 109 -9.38 0.93 -6.18
C PHE A 109 -9.88 0.08 -7.34
N LYS A 110 -9.30 0.31 -8.50
CA LYS A 110 -9.64 -0.45 -9.71
C LYS A 110 -8.47 -1.33 -10.12
N LEU A 111 -8.78 -2.54 -10.54
CA LEU A 111 -7.78 -3.47 -11.06
C LEU A 111 -7.25 -2.93 -12.39
N VAL A 112 -5.93 -2.82 -12.47
CA VAL A 112 -5.25 -2.41 -13.69
C VAL A 112 -4.80 -3.62 -14.49
N GLU A 113 -4.10 -4.54 -13.81
CA GLU A 113 -3.48 -5.67 -14.48
C GLU A 113 -3.07 -6.71 -13.44
N LYS A 114 -3.05 -7.98 -13.85
CA LYS A 114 -2.43 -9.06 -13.09
C LYS A 114 -1.12 -9.41 -13.75
N LYS A 115 -0.09 -9.66 -12.93
CA LYS A 115 1.23 -10.00 -13.46
C LYS A 115 1.83 -11.18 -12.71
N GLN A 116 2.31 -12.16 -13.50
CA GLN A 116 3.04 -13.30 -12.97
C GLN A 116 4.47 -12.86 -12.66
N LEU A 117 4.87 -12.91 -11.40
CA LEU A 117 6.23 -12.53 -10.99
C LEU A 117 7.19 -13.70 -11.13
N ASN A 118 6.72 -14.90 -10.81
CA ASN A 118 7.46 -16.15 -10.98
C ASN A 118 6.44 -17.29 -11.00
N ILE A 119 6.90 -18.55 -11.03
CA ILE A 119 5.98 -19.69 -11.15
C ILE A 119 5.03 -19.86 -9.99
N TYR A 120 5.33 -19.25 -8.83
CA TYR A 120 4.51 -19.39 -7.62
C TYR A 120 3.72 -18.15 -7.25
N ASN A 121 4.10 -16.98 -7.80
CA ASN A 121 3.56 -15.71 -7.36
C ASN A 121 2.98 -14.90 -8.50
N GLU A 122 1.73 -14.49 -8.32
CA GLU A 122 1.05 -13.54 -9.20
C GLU A 122 0.52 -12.41 -8.35
N VAL A 123 0.54 -11.18 -8.87
CA VAL A 123 0.00 -10.01 -8.18
C VAL A 123 -1.03 -9.32 -9.06
N ALA A 124 -1.98 -8.68 -8.41
CA ALA A 124 -2.93 -7.76 -9.03
C ALA A 124 -2.52 -6.35 -8.66
N TYR A 125 -2.41 -5.49 -9.67
CA TYR A 125 -2.10 -4.08 -9.47
C TYR A 125 -3.39 -3.26 -9.45
N PHE A 126 -3.52 -2.42 -8.44
CA PHE A 126 -4.69 -1.57 -8.23
C PHE A 126 -4.31 -0.11 -8.20
N GLU A 127 -5.22 0.73 -8.71
CA GLU A 127 -5.03 2.17 -8.71
C GLU A 127 -6.31 2.88 -8.28
N LEU A 128 -6.13 3.97 -7.53
CA LEU A 128 -7.21 4.87 -7.16
C LEU A 128 -6.85 6.28 -7.60
N ILE A 129 -7.69 6.84 -8.45
CA ILE A 129 -7.55 8.24 -8.89
C ILE A 129 -8.37 9.08 -7.90
N ASN A 130 -7.66 9.95 -7.21
CA ASN A 130 -8.26 10.73 -6.14
C ASN A 130 -8.63 12.15 -6.61
#